data_19e3493df9ecd6a1af024a1f804c7742
#
_entry.id   19e3493df9ecd6a1af024a1f804c7742
#
_cell.length_a   1.000
_cell.length_b   1.000
_cell.length_c   1.000
_cell.angle_alpha   90.00
_cell.angle_beta   90.00
_cell.angle_gamma   90.00
#
_symmetry.space_group_name_H-M   'P 1'
#
loop_
_entity.id
_entity.type
_entity.pdbx_description
1 polymer ?
#
loop_
_entity_poly.entity_id
_entity_poly.type
_entity_poly.pdbx_seq_one_letter_code
_entity_poly.pdbx_strand_id
1 'polypeptide(L)'
;MPVIPGTDLAVSDLCLGGNVFGWTADEPTSFALLDRFTDATVSTQAPFVDTAESYGRGASEEILGNWMTERGLRDRMVVATKASRLEKEHPLSAAEIRTAVEGSLRRLQTDRIDLYYAHYDDASTPLEETLRAFDELVRAGKVRYVAASNYSPERLTEASETSQRLGLARYVALQPHYNLMERAAYEDGLRDVVAAQDLGVLPYYALAKGFLTGKDRPGEHVDSPRAEGASAYVGERGDRVLAALAQVAEAHGVTVAAVALRWLADRPTVVSPIASGRSVEQLADLLPMQDLVLTEDETQALDAASA
;
A
#
# COMPACT_ATOMS: atom_id res chain seq x y z
N MET A 1 3.41 2.40 17.29
CA MET A 1 3.33 1.41 16.18
C MET A 1 1.89 1.20 15.80
N PRO A 2 1.50 1.47 14.58
CA PRO A 2 0.18 1.08 14.11
C PRO A 2 0.05 -0.45 14.05
N VAL A 3 -1.15 -0.93 14.32
CA VAL A 3 -1.50 -2.36 14.24
C VAL A 3 -2.66 -2.49 13.28
N ILE A 4 -2.60 -3.45 12.37
CA ILE A 4 -3.76 -3.72 11.49
C ILE A 4 -4.89 -4.27 12.38
N PRO A 5 -6.08 -3.65 12.41
CA PRO A 5 -7.18 -4.03 13.29
C PRO A 5 -7.53 -5.52 13.19
N GLY A 6 -7.83 -6.15 14.33
CA GLY A 6 -8.19 -7.57 14.38
C GLY A 6 -7.03 -8.54 14.10
N THR A 7 -5.77 -8.06 14.11
CA THR A 7 -4.56 -8.88 13.90
C THR A 7 -3.50 -8.62 14.95
N ASP A 8 -2.42 -9.39 14.91
CA ASP A 8 -1.17 -9.17 15.65
C ASP A 8 -0.08 -8.51 14.77
N LEU A 9 -0.44 -8.00 13.58
CA LEU A 9 0.47 -7.33 12.67
C LEU A 9 0.71 -5.88 13.12
N ALA A 10 1.75 -5.68 13.91
CA ALA A 10 2.32 -4.36 14.16
C ALA A 10 3.26 -3.99 13.01
N VAL A 11 3.06 -2.84 12.39
CA VAL A 11 3.74 -2.45 11.14
C VAL A 11 4.39 -1.07 11.27
N SER A 12 5.29 -0.74 10.34
CA SER A 12 5.86 0.60 10.24
C SER A 12 4.82 1.63 9.77
N ASP A 13 5.00 2.89 10.19
CA ASP A 13 4.12 4.02 9.81
C ASP A 13 4.10 4.29 8.30
N LEU A 14 5.15 3.88 7.61
CA LEU A 14 5.27 3.88 6.15
C LEU A 14 5.38 2.43 5.66
N CYS A 15 4.59 2.05 4.66
CA CYS A 15 4.75 0.80 3.92
C CYS A 15 5.60 1.04 2.66
N LEU A 16 6.70 0.29 2.51
CA LEU A 16 7.52 0.37 1.30
C LEU A 16 6.87 -0.40 0.15
N GLY A 17 6.50 0.31 -0.91
CA GLY A 17 5.92 -0.29 -2.11
C GLY A 17 6.99 -0.89 -3.02
N GLY A 18 6.92 -2.20 -3.25
CA GLY A 18 7.81 -2.96 -4.13
C GLY A 18 7.50 -2.85 -5.62
N ASN A 19 6.51 -2.07 -6.03
CA ASN A 19 6.12 -1.95 -7.44
C ASN A 19 7.21 -1.37 -8.36
N VAL A 20 8.27 -0.82 -7.80
CA VAL A 20 9.45 -0.31 -8.53
C VAL A 20 10.52 -1.39 -8.73
N PHE A 21 10.52 -2.47 -7.94
CA PHE A 21 11.52 -3.51 -7.95
C PHE A 21 11.43 -4.35 -9.23
N GLY A 22 12.56 -4.48 -9.93
CA GLY A 22 12.63 -5.16 -11.21
C GLY A 22 11.97 -4.41 -12.37
N TRP A 23 11.57 -3.15 -12.15
CA TRP A 23 11.02 -2.26 -13.19
C TRP A 23 11.86 -0.99 -13.32
N THR A 24 11.77 -0.06 -12.36
CA THR A 24 12.52 1.22 -12.36
C THR A 24 13.67 1.22 -11.37
N ALA A 25 13.76 0.23 -10.51
CA ALA A 25 14.88 -0.09 -9.64
C ALA A 25 15.33 -1.52 -9.94
N ASP A 26 16.57 -1.69 -10.36
CA ASP A 26 17.19 -3.01 -10.54
C ASP A 26 17.41 -3.70 -9.19
N GLU A 27 17.88 -4.95 -9.19
CA GLU A 27 18.06 -5.72 -7.94
C GLU A 27 19.04 -5.04 -6.96
N PRO A 28 20.24 -4.54 -7.37
CA PRO A 28 21.13 -3.83 -6.46
C PRO A 28 20.51 -2.58 -5.86
N THR A 29 19.80 -1.78 -6.64
CA THR A 29 19.10 -0.58 -6.18
C THR A 29 17.96 -0.95 -5.23
N SER A 30 17.21 -2.00 -5.55
CA SER A 30 16.12 -2.51 -4.70
C SER A 30 16.65 -3.00 -3.35
N PHE A 31 17.80 -3.68 -3.32
CA PHE A 31 18.47 -4.10 -2.09
C PHE A 31 18.88 -2.89 -1.25
N ALA A 32 19.48 -1.87 -1.86
CA ALA A 32 19.85 -0.65 -1.15
C ALA A 32 18.62 0.08 -0.56
N LEU A 33 17.49 0.10 -1.27
CA LEU A 33 16.22 0.64 -0.78
C LEU A 33 15.70 -0.16 0.42
N LEU A 34 15.71 -1.49 0.32
CA LEU A 34 15.25 -2.38 1.40
C LEU A 34 16.16 -2.28 2.64
N ASP A 35 17.48 -2.25 2.46
CA ASP A 35 18.46 -2.04 3.54
C ASP A 35 18.20 -0.69 4.23
N ARG A 36 18.12 0.40 3.46
CA ARG A 36 17.87 1.76 4.00
C ARG A 36 16.53 1.88 4.74
N PHE A 37 15.47 1.26 4.20
CA PHE A 37 14.16 1.25 4.84
C PHE A 37 14.18 0.46 6.15
N THR A 38 14.78 -0.71 6.13
CA THR A 38 14.89 -1.59 7.30
C THR A 38 15.71 -0.94 8.41
N ASP A 39 16.84 -0.33 8.08
CA ASP A 39 17.68 0.40 9.06
C ASP A 39 16.92 1.55 9.73
N ALA A 40 16.02 2.22 8.98
CA ALA A 40 15.23 3.32 9.52
C ALA A 40 14.05 2.87 10.40
N THR A 41 13.59 1.61 10.27
CA THR A 41 12.35 1.15 10.91
C THR A 41 12.57 0.06 11.95
N VAL A 42 13.53 -0.84 11.75
CA VAL A 42 13.68 -2.11 12.50
C VAL A 42 13.94 -1.95 14.01
N SER A 43 14.47 -0.82 14.44
CA SER A 43 14.72 -0.55 15.87
C SER A 43 13.46 -0.20 16.66
N THR A 44 12.43 0.27 15.96
CA THR A 44 11.20 0.80 16.57
C THR A 44 9.94 0.09 16.10
N GLN A 45 9.95 -0.49 14.88
CA GLN A 45 8.78 -1.04 14.22
C GLN A 45 9.16 -2.27 13.37
N ALA A 46 8.20 -3.11 12.99
CA ALA A 46 8.43 -4.13 11.97
C ALA A 46 8.39 -3.49 10.57
N PRO A 47 9.47 -3.58 9.77
CA PRO A 47 9.46 -3.09 8.40
C PRO A 47 8.33 -3.74 7.61
N PHE A 48 7.49 -2.93 6.98
CA PHE A 48 6.35 -3.39 6.20
C PHE A 48 6.58 -3.15 4.71
N VAL A 49 6.53 -4.22 3.92
CA VAL A 49 6.74 -4.17 2.45
C VAL A 49 5.51 -4.73 1.75
N ASP A 50 5.01 -4.00 0.76
CA ASP A 50 3.89 -4.37 -0.09
C ASP A 50 4.37 -4.66 -1.51
N THR A 51 4.12 -5.85 -2.02
CA THR A 51 4.41 -6.28 -3.39
C THR A 51 3.18 -6.92 -4.05
N ALA A 52 3.32 -7.52 -5.22
CA ALA A 52 2.29 -8.30 -5.90
C ALA A 52 2.92 -9.25 -6.92
N GLU A 53 2.25 -10.38 -7.19
CA GLU A 53 2.67 -11.31 -8.25
C GLU A 53 2.74 -10.68 -9.65
N SER A 54 1.94 -9.63 -9.88
CA SER A 54 1.89 -8.90 -11.15
C SER A 54 3.05 -7.92 -11.33
N TYR A 55 3.73 -7.49 -10.25
CA TYR A 55 4.79 -6.49 -10.32
C TYR A 55 6.04 -7.07 -10.98
N GLY A 56 6.40 -6.51 -12.16
CA GLY A 56 7.49 -7.05 -12.96
C GLY A 56 7.30 -8.53 -13.36
N ARG A 57 6.05 -9.02 -13.41
CA ARG A 57 5.72 -10.44 -13.64
C ARG A 57 6.34 -11.40 -12.62
N GLY A 58 6.39 -10.95 -11.37
CA GLY A 58 6.97 -11.69 -10.25
C GLY A 58 8.38 -11.26 -9.85
N ALA A 59 9.06 -10.45 -10.64
CA ALA A 59 10.41 -9.99 -10.33
C ALA A 59 10.49 -9.23 -9.00
N SER A 60 9.47 -8.46 -8.64
CA SER A 60 9.41 -7.77 -7.35
C SER A 60 9.42 -8.74 -6.17
N GLU A 61 8.65 -9.83 -6.24
CA GLU A 61 8.65 -10.86 -5.21
C GLU A 61 9.98 -11.64 -5.17
N GLU A 62 10.59 -11.92 -6.33
CA GLU A 62 11.90 -12.59 -6.40
C GLU A 62 13.01 -11.76 -5.75
N ILE A 63 13.08 -10.46 -6.08
CA ILE A 63 14.04 -9.53 -5.48
C ILE A 63 13.86 -9.45 -3.97
N LEU A 64 12.61 -9.30 -3.49
CA LEU A 64 12.33 -9.27 -2.05
C LEU A 64 12.71 -10.60 -1.37
N GLY A 65 12.42 -11.73 -2.00
CA GLY A 65 12.77 -13.07 -1.51
C GLY A 65 14.29 -13.27 -1.41
N ASN A 66 15.03 -12.90 -2.46
CA ASN A 66 16.50 -12.94 -2.48
C ASN A 66 17.08 -12.10 -1.34
N TRP A 67 16.60 -10.85 -1.19
CA TRP A 67 17.06 -9.94 -0.17
C TRP A 67 16.76 -10.45 1.26
N MET A 68 15.53 -10.92 1.52
CA MET A 68 15.17 -11.47 2.83
C MET A 68 16.02 -12.69 3.23
N THR A 69 16.30 -13.56 2.24
CA THR A 69 17.13 -14.76 2.43
C THR A 69 18.57 -14.36 2.73
N GLU A 70 19.15 -13.43 1.95
CA GLU A 70 20.53 -12.97 2.12
C GLU A 70 20.75 -12.26 3.45
N ARG A 71 19.77 -11.47 3.92
CA ARG A 71 19.84 -10.72 5.19
C ARG A 71 19.34 -11.50 6.40
N GLY A 72 18.67 -12.64 6.23
CA GLY A 72 18.07 -13.41 7.31
C GLY A 72 16.96 -12.65 8.06
N LEU A 73 16.15 -11.85 7.35
CA LEU A 73 15.21 -10.90 7.95
C LEU A 73 13.73 -11.29 7.87
N ARG A 74 13.39 -12.43 7.26
CA ARG A 74 11.97 -12.81 7.06
C ARG A 74 11.11 -12.71 8.31
N ASP A 75 11.63 -13.18 9.45
CA ASP A 75 10.88 -13.22 10.72
C ASP A 75 10.76 -11.86 11.42
N ARG A 76 11.45 -10.85 10.93
CA ARG A 76 11.44 -9.49 11.47
C ARG A 76 10.63 -8.51 10.64
N MET A 77 9.99 -8.98 9.56
CA MET A 77 9.27 -8.17 8.60
C MET A 77 7.82 -8.58 8.50
N VAL A 78 6.98 -7.65 8.11
CA VAL A 78 5.64 -7.89 7.59
C VAL A 78 5.68 -7.77 6.07
N VAL A 79 5.28 -8.85 5.38
CA VAL A 79 5.28 -8.93 3.92
C VAL A 79 3.85 -9.09 3.43
N ALA A 80 3.42 -8.13 2.60
CA ALA A 80 2.16 -8.21 1.88
C ALA A 80 2.39 -8.48 0.39
N THR A 81 1.58 -9.37 -0.18
CA THR A 81 1.50 -9.56 -1.63
C THR A 81 0.06 -9.83 -2.07
N LYS A 82 -0.18 -9.98 -3.36
CA LYS A 82 -1.54 -9.94 -3.90
C LYS A 82 -1.76 -11.01 -4.96
N ALA A 83 -2.91 -11.67 -4.90
CA ALA A 83 -3.43 -12.51 -5.98
C ALA A 83 -4.23 -11.67 -6.98
N SER A 84 -4.44 -12.21 -8.12
CA SER A 84 -5.15 -11.68 -9.28
C SER A 84 -4.23 -11.07 -10.33
N ARG A 85 -4.13 -11.81 -11.43
CA ARG A 85 -3.59 -11.31 -12.70
C ARG A 85 -4.77 -11.01 -13.61
N LEU A 86 -4.96 -9.73 -13.92
CA LEU A 86 -6.11 -9.26 -14.72
C LEU A 86 -6.18 -9.87 -16.13
N GLU A 87 -5.07 -10.42 -16.64
CA GLU A 87 -5.05 -11.16 -17.89
C GLU A 87 -5.70 -12.56 -17.83
N LYS A 88 -6.06 -13.03 -16.63
CA LYS A 88 -6.79 -14.29 -16.44
C LYS A 88 -8.30 -14.10 -16.60
N GLU A 89 -8.98 -15.11 -17.10
CA GLU A 89 -10.43 -15.10 -17.28
C GLU A 89 -11.19 -15.06 -15.94
N HIS A 90 -10.70 -15.84 -14.95
CA HIS A 90 -11.26 -15.91 -13.59
C HIS A 90 -10.13 -15.75 -12.55
N PRO A 91 -9.61 -14.51 -12.39
CA PRO A 91 -8.38 -14.28 -11.64
C PRO A 91 -8.47 -14.59 -10.15
N LEU A 92 -9.67 -14.63 -9.57
CA LEU A 92 -9.90 -15.01 -8.17
C LEU A 92 -10.67 -16.33 -8.01
N SER A 93 -10.69 -17.20 -9.01
CA SER A 93 -11.16 -18.58 -8.83
C SER A 93 -10.26 -19.34 -7.84
N ALA A 94 -10.80 -20.35 -7.18
CA ALA A 94 -10.07 -21.14 -6.22
C ALA A 94 -8.78 -21.77 -6.80
N ALA A 95 -8.81 -22.16 -8.07
CA ALA A 95 -7.66 -22.74 -8.77
C ALA A 95 -6.56 -21.70 -9.00
N GLU A 96 -6.93 -20.48 -9.43
CA GLU A 96 -5.97 -19.40 -9.68
C GLU A 96 -5.37 -18.88 -8.36
N ILE A 97 -6.17 -18.70 -7.31
CA ILE A 97 -5.68 -18.31 -5.98
C ILE A 97 -4.64 -19.30 -5.44
N ARG A 98 -4.91 -20.61 -5.54
CA ARG A 98 -3.95 -21.64 -5.10
C ARG A 98 -2.67 -21.61 -5.94
N THR A 99 -2.79 -21.42 -7.24
CA THR A 99 -1.62 -21.30 -8.14
C THR A 99 -0.80 -20.05 -7.83
N ALA A 100 -1.47 -18.92 -7.61
CA ALA A 100 -0.85 -17.63 -7.32
C ALA A 100 -0.06 -17.68 -6.00
N VAL A 101 -0.67 -18.18 -4.92
CA VAL A 101 0.00 -18.24 -3.61
C VAL A 101 1.23 -19.13 -3.62
N GLU A 102 1.18 -20.30 -4.28
CA GLU A 102 2.35 -21.18 -4.42
C GLU A 102 3.47 -20.50 -5.21
N GLY A 103 3.10 -19.75 -6.26
CA GLY A 103 4.02 -18.92 -7.00
C GLY A 103 4.68 -17.84 -6.14
N SER A 104 3.89 -17.11 -5.38
CA SER A 104 4.36 -16.06 -4.48
C SER A 104 5.27 -16.60 -3.38
N LEU A 105 4.91 -17.69 -2.72
CA LEU A 105 5.74 -18.33 -1.68
C LEU A 105 7.11 -18.77 -2.23
N ARG A 106 7.14 -19.35 -3.44
CA ARG A 106 8.41 -19.72 -4.09
C ARG A 106 9.28 -18.52 -4.41
N ARG A 107 8.72 -17.43 -5.00
CA ARG A 107 9.46 -16.23 -5.35
C ARG A 107 9.93 -15.47 -4.11
N LEU A 108 9.09 -15.38 -3.09
CA LEU A 108 9.43 -14.77 -1.80
C LEU A 108 10.35 -15.66 -0.94
N GLN A 109 10.60 -16.92 -1.33
CA GLN A 109 11.44 -17.89 -0.61
C GLN A 109 11.03 -18.03 0.88
N THR A 110 9.74 -18.14 1.11
CA THR A 110 9.15 -18.23 2.46
C THR A 110 8.01 -19.24 2.49
N ASP A 111 7.69 -19.74 3.67
CA ASP A 111 6.58 -20.65 3.90
C ASP A 111 5.26 -19.94 4.23
N ARG A 112 5.30 -18.60 4.45
CA ARG A 112 4.11 -17.81 4.81
C ARG A 112 4.10 -16.41 4.21
N ILE A 113 2.91 -15.88 4.00
CA ILE A 113 2.62 -14.49 3.67
C ILE A 113 1.88 -13.88 4.88
N ASP A 114 2.26 -12.65 5.30
CA ASP A 114 1.63 -12.03 6.46
C ASP A 114 0.28 -11.42 6.11
N LEU A 115 0.18 -10.73 4.96
CA LEU A 115 -1.06 -10.14 4.47
C LEU A 115 -1.23 -10.43 2.96
N TYR A 116 -2.31 -11.11 2.59
CA TYR A 116 -2.55 -11.52 1.21
C TYR A 116 -3.82 -10.89 0.66
N TYR A 117 -3.67 -10.10 -0.41
CA TYR A 117 -4.79 -9.36 -0.99
C TYR A 117 -5.46 -10.09 -2.15
N ALA A 118 -6.79 -9.96 -2.23
CA ALA A 118 -7.47 -9.91 -3.51
C ALA A 118 -7.10 -8.56 -4.17
N HIS A 119 -6.27 -8.57 -5.22
CA HIS A 119 -5.72 -7.33 -5.83
C HIS A 119 -6.80 -6.47 -6.48
N TYR A 120 -7.79 -7.13 -7.08
CA TYR A 120 -8.99 -6.53 -7.65
C TYR A 120 -10.19 -7.44 -7.35
N ASP A 121 -11.39 -6.89 -7.39
CA ASP A 121 -12.58 -7.73 -7.38
C ASP A 121 -12.69 -8.54 -8.69
N ASP A 122 -13.26 -9.72 -8.61
CA ASP A 122 -13.55 -10.60 -9.73
C ASP A 122 -15.05 -10.93 -9.78
N ALA A 123 -15.79 -10.14 -10.54
CA ALA A 123 -17.22 -10.36 -10.72
C ALA A 123 -17.55 -11.63 -11.51
N SER A 124 -16.57 -12.26 -12.18
CA SER A 124 -16.74 -13.49 -12.94
C SER A 124 -16.67 -14.75 -12.08
N THR A 125 -16.12 -14.63 -10.87
CA THR A 125 -16.05 -15.71 -9.87
C THR A 125 -17.06 -15.47 -8.75
N PRO A 126 -17.86 -16.47 -8.33
CA PRO A 126 -18.69 -16.32 -7.15
C PRO A 126 -17.87 -15.92 -5.92
N LEU A 127 -18.28 -14.85 -5.21
CA LEU A 127 -17.53 -14.32 -4.07
C LEU A 127 -17.28 -15.36 -2.98
N GLU A 128 -18.26 -16.25 -2.74
CA GLU A 128 -18.11 -17.37 -1.79
C GLU A 128 -16.95 -18.30 -2.17
N GLU A 129 -16.73 -18.57 -3.47
CA GLU A 129 -15.61 -19.41 -3.92
C GLU A 129 -14.27 -18.73 -3.59
N THR A 130 -14.14 -17.45 -3.92
CA THR A 130 -12.96 -16.64 -3.59
C THR A 130 -12.66 -16.66 -2.09
N LEU A 131 -13.67 -16.35 -1.26
CA LEU A 131 -13.49 -16.30 0.20
C LEU A 131 -13.16 -17.66 0.81
N ARG A 132 -13.73 -18.75 0.31
CA ARG A 132 -13.37 -20.13 0.74
C ARG A 132 -11.91 -20.44 0.39
N ALA A 133 -11.47 -20.08 -0.81
CA ALA A 133 -10.08 -20.30 -1.21
C ALA A 133 -9.09 -19.53 -0.31
N PHE A 134 -9.38 -18.27 0.03
CA PHE A 134 -8.57 -17.52 0.98
C PHE A 134 -8.60 -18.13 2.39
N ASP A 135 -9.75 -18.56 2.89
CA ASP A 135 -9.87 -19.24 4.18
C ASP A 135 -9.06 -20.54 4.25
N GLU A 136 -9.04 -21.33 3.18
CA GLU A 136 -8.20 -22.52 3.07
C GLU A 136 -6.71 -22.19 3.23
N LEU A 137 -6.24 -21.09 2.65
CA LEU A 137 -4.84 -20.66 2.79
C LEU A 137 -4.50 -20.23 4.23
N VAL A 138 -5.43 -19.56 4.89
CA VAL A 138 -5.26 -19.17 6.31
C VAL A 138 -5.22 -20.43 7.19
N ARG A 139 -6.15 -21.37 7.01
CA ARG A 139 -6.17 -22.63 7.76
C ARG A 139 -4.94 -23.50 7.50
N ALA A 140 -4.38 -23.42 6.30
CA ALA A 140 -3.16 -24.13 5.94
C ALA A 140 -1.89 -23.45 6.49
N GLY A 141 -2.00 -22.28 7.12
CA GLY A 141 -0.86 -21.48 7.63
C GLY A 141 0.00 -20.82 6.56
N LYS A 142 -0.40 -20.88 5.28
CA LYS A 142 0.31 -20.23 4.17
C LYS A 142 0.13 -18.72 4.14
N VAL A 143 -0.99 -18.25 4.67
CA VAL A 143 -1.37 -16.85 4.78
C VAL A 143 -1.81 -16.59 6.21
N ARG A 144 -1.31 -15.52 6.84
CA ARG A 144 -1.75 -15.16 8.19
C ARG A 144 -3.07 -14.42 8.17
N TYR A 145 -3.18 -13.41 7.30
CA TYR A 145 -4.37 -12.58 7.17
C TYR A 145 -4.67 -12.27 5.71
N VAL A 146 -5.94 -12.09 5.40
CA VAL A 146 -6.44 -11.77 4.06
C VAL A 146 -6.99 -10.35 4.01
N ALA A 147 -6.87 -9.70 2.85
CA ALA A 147 -7.30 -8.34 2.64
C ALA A 147 -7.86 -8.13 1.23
N ALA A 148 -8.52 -6.98 1.00
CA ALA A 148 -9.05 -6.60 -0.30
C ALA A 148 -8.35 -5.33 -0.83
N SER A 149 -8.31 -5.19 -2.15
CA SER A 149 -7.92 -3.97 -2.84
C SER A 149 -8.88 -3.71 -3.99
N ASN A 150 -9.20 -2.43 -4.25
CA ASN A 150 -10.09 -2.03 -5.34
C ASN A 150 -11.52 -2.66 -5.28
N TYR A 151 -12.04 -2.85 -4.09
CA TYR A 151 -13.42 -3.29 -3.86
C TYR A 151 -14.33 -2.08 -3.68
N SER A 152 -15.58 -2.17 -4.21
CA SER A 152 -16.62 -1.19 -3.92
C SER A 152 -17.15 -1.34 -2.48
N PRO A 153 -17.84 -0.30 -1.92
CA PRO A 153 -18.49 -0.40 -0.63
C PRO A 153 -19.45 -1.60 -0.52
N GLU A 154 -20.26 -1.82 -1.55
CA GLU A 154 -21.24 -2.91 -1.62
C GLU A 154 -20.54 -4.26 -1.63
N ARG A 155 -19.50 -4.39 -2.45
CA ARG A 155 -18.76 -5.64 -2.59
C ARG A 155 -17.98 -6.00 -1.33
N LEU A 156 -17.44 -5.00 -0.65
CA LEU A 156 -16.75 -5.18 0.64
C LEU A 156 -17.74 -5.61 1.73
N THR A 157 -18.94 -5.05 1.73
CA THR A 157 -20.04 -5.43 2.64
C THR A 157 -20.48 -6.87 2.38
N GLU A 158 -20.73 -7.24 1.12
CA GLU A 158 -21.09 -8.61 0.72
C GLU A 158 -20.02 -9.62 1.15
N ALA A 159 -18.73 -9.28 1.01
CA ALA A 159 -17.62 -10.14 1.43
C ALA A 159 -17.63 -10.37 2.95
N SER A 160 -17.85 -9.31 3.74
CA SER A 160 -17.93 -9.39 5.20
C SER A 160 -19.11 -10.26 5.66
N GLU A 161 -20.31 -10.01 5.13
CA GLU A 161 -21.52 -10.77 5.44
C GLU A 161 -21.38 -12.24 5.05
N THR A 162 -20.78 -12.52 3.89
CA THR A 162 -20.55 -13.90 3.42
C THR A 162 -19.54 -14.62 4.32
N SER A 163 -18.43 -13.97 4.69
CA SER A 163 -17.45 -14.54 5.60
C SER A 163 -18.07 -14.84 6.98
N GLN A 164 -18.86 -13.91 7.51
CA GLN A 164 -19.53 -14.08 8.79
C GLN A 164 -20.54 -15.23 8.75
N ARG A 165 -21.38 -15.27 7.74
CA ARG A 165 -22.41 -16.32 7.55
C ARG A 165 -21.82 -17.72 7.45
N LEU A 166 -20.64 -17.84 6.84
CA LEU A 166 -20.02 -19.14 6.56
C LEU A 166 -18.88 -19.49 7.54
N GLY A 167 -18.54 -18.61 8.49
CA GLY A 167 -17.43 -18.83 9.44
C GLY A 167 -16.08 -18.90 8.76
N LEU A 168 -15.86 -18.08 7.72
CA LEU A 168 -14.61 -17.97 6.96
C LEU A 168 -13.72 -16.83 7.48
N ALA A 169 -12.43 -16.88 7.13
CA ALA A 169 -11.54 -15.75 7.33
C ALA A 169 -12.12 -14.51 6.66
N ARG A 170 -12.13 -13.37 7.39
CA ARG A 170 -12.60 -12.08 6.89
C ARG A 170 -11.44 -11.25 6.40
N TYR A 171 -11.67 -10.34 5.48
CA TYR A 171 -10.71 -9.29 5.19
C TYR A 171 -10.47 -8.45 6.44
N VAL A 172 -9.19 -8.14 6.72
CA VAL A 172 -8.77 -7.32 7.86
C VAL A 172 -8.32 -5.93 7.43
N ALA A 173 -8.08 -5.75 6.13
CA ALA A 173 -7.62 -4.48 5.58
C ALA A 173 -8.19 -4.23 4.19
N LEU A 174 -8.21 -2.94 3.82
CA LEU A 174 -8.50 -2.47 2.48
C LEU A 174 -7.32 -1.65 1.95
N GLN A 175 -6.93 -1.89 0.68
CA GLN A 175 -5.94 -1.08 -0.02
C GLN A 175 -6.62 -0.26 -1.12
N PRO A 176 -7.04 1.00 -0.85
CA PRO A 176 -7.70 1.88 -1.80
C PRO A 176 -6.74 2.87 -2.45
N HIS A 177 -7.16 3.50 -3.57
CA HIS A 177 -6.57 4.72 -4.08
C HIS A 177 -7.00 5.91 -3.19
N TYR A 178 -6.08 6.44 -2.39
CA TYR A 178 -6.39 7.56 -1.49
C TYR A 178 -5.16 8.42 -1.24
N ASN A 179 -5.30 9.72 -1.43
CA ASN A 179 -4.30 10.75 -1.18
C ASN A 179 -4.97 12.15 -1.24
N LEU A 180 -4.23 13.23 -1.02
CA LEU A 180 -4.74 14.62 -1.08
C LEU A 180 -5.43 15.00 -2.40
N MET A 181 -5.08 14.36 -3.51
CA MET A 181 -5.68 14.63 -4.83
C MET A 181 -6.85 13.69 -5.16
N GLU A 182 -6.95 12.55 -4.48
CA GLU A 182 -7.97 11.51 -4.71
C GLU A 182 -8.67 11.17 -3.39
N ARG A 183 -9.53 12.07 -2.93
CA ARG A 183 -10.23 11.92 -1.64
C ARG A 183 -11.60 11.27 -1.80
N ALA A 184 -12.39 11.74 -2.77
CA ALA A 184 -13.80 11.37 -2.90
C ALA A 184 -14.01 9.86 -3.03
N ALA A 185 -13.21 9.16 -3.85
CA ALA A 185 -13.36 7.73 -4.07
C ALA A 185 -13.28 6.88 -2.78
N TYR A 186 -12.57 7.37 -1.77
CA TYR A 186 -12.50 6.71 -0.47
C TYR A 186 -13.45 7.35 0.56
N GLU A 187 -13.48 8.67 0.64
CA GLU A 187 -14.23 9.39 1.68
C GLU A 187 -15.75 9.31 1.48
N ASP A 188 -16.24 9.20 0.23
CA ASP A 188 -17.65 9.15 -0.10
C ASP A 188 -18.19 7.70 -0.03
N GLY A 189 -18.47 7.23 1.18
CA GLY A 189 -19.13 5.95 1.47
C GLY A 189 -18.19 4.78 1.78
N LEU A 190 -17.05 4.64 1.12
CA LEU A 190 -16.13 3.51 1.37
C LEU A 190 -15.50 3.60 2.77
N ARG A 191 -15.15 4.80 3.23
CA ARG A 191 -14.66 5.07 4.58
C ARG A 191 -15.62 4.57 5.66
N ASP A 192 -16.91 4.79 5.49
CA ASP A 192 -17.91 4.43 6.48
C ASP A 192 -18.06 2.91 6.60
N VAL A 193 -18.00 2.19 5.46
CA VAL A 193 -17.99 0.71 5.43
C VAL A 193 -16.73 0.15 6.09
N VAL A 194 -15.57 0.74 5.80
CA VAL A 194 -14.28 0.37 6.40
C VAL A 194 -14.31 0.55 7.92
N ALA A 195 -14.80 1.71 8.40
CA ALA A 195 -14.92 1.99 9.83
C ALA A 195 -15.92 1.05 10.53
N ALA A 196 -17.07 0.77 9.92
CA ALA A 196 -18.08 -0.13 10.47
C ALA A 196 -17.60 -1.59 10.58
N GLN A 197 -16.67 -2.01 9.72
CA GLN A 197 -16.10 -3.36 9.70
C GLN A 197 -14.77 -3.48 10.45
N ASP A 198 -14.27 -2.40 11.05
CA ASP A 198 -12.98 -2.32 11.74
C ASP A 198 -11.83 -2.82 10.84
N LEU A 199 -11.72 -2.25 9.63
CA LEU A 199 -10.67 -2.57 8.67
C LEU A 199 -9.52 -1.54 8.73
N GLY A 200 -8.29 -2.03 8.62
CA GLY A 200 -7.12 -1.17 8.41
C GLY A 200 -7.03 -0.69 6.96
N VAL A 201 -6.66 0.56 6.75
CA VAL A 201 -6.49 1.13 5.40
C VAL A 201 -5.02 1.31 5.06
N LEU A 202 -4.65 0.82 3.88
CA LEU A 202 -3.28 0.82 3.36
C LEU A 202 -3.28 1.50 1.97
N PRO A 203 -3.33 2.84 1.90
CA PRO A 203 -3.55 3.55 0.64
C PRO A 203 -2.39 3.38 -0.34
N TYR A 204 -2.68 3.01 -1.59
CA TYR A 204 -1.71 3.07 -2.68
C TYR A 204 -1.76 4.41 -3.39
N TYR A 205 -0.72 4.74 -4.19
CA TYR A 205 -0.51 6.05 -4.79
C TYR A 205 -0.58 7.20 -3.76
N ALA A 206 -0.08 6.96 -2.56
CA ALA A 206 -0.08 7.93 -1.46
C ALA A 206 0.50 9.31 -1.85
N LEU A 207 1.39 9.35 -2.85
CA LEU A 207 1.98 10.58 -3.41
C LEU A 207 1.39 10.98 -4.78
N ALA A 208 0.15 10.57 -5.10
CA ALA A 208 -0.53 10.92 -6.35
C ALA A 208 0.37 10.68 -7.58
N LYS A 209 0.91 9.45 -7.71
CA LYS A 209 1.83 9.04 -8.78
C LYS A 209 3.14 9.86 -8.86
N GLY A 210 3.48 10.57 -7.79
CA GLY A 210 4.66 11.43 -7.67
C GLY A 210 4.34 12.92 -7.65
N PHE A 211 3.15 13.36 -8.03
CA PHE A 211 2.74 14.77 -8.04
C PHE A 211 2.98 15.46 -6.68
N LEU A 212 2.61 14.80 -5.59
CA LEU A 212 2.76 15.34 -4.23
C LEU A 212 4.21 15.34 -3.71
N THR A 213 5.20 15.10 -4.58
CA THR A 213 6.61 15.38 -4.26
C THR A 213 7.00 16.82 -4.56
N GLY A 214 6.15 17.56 -5.26
CA GLY A 214 6.40 18.95 -5.65
C GLY A 214 7.45 19.12 -6.77
N LYS A 215 7.82 18.03 -7.46
CA LYS A 215 8.79 18.05 -8.58
C LYS A 215 8.14 18.36 -9.93
N ASP A 216 6.83 18.11 -10.05
CA ASP A 216 6.05 18.37 -11.26
C ASP A 216 5.54 19.83 -11.23
N ARG A 217 6.29 20.75 -11.83
CA ARG A 217 5.89 22.15 -11.97
C ARG A 217 5.46 22.45 -13.41
N PRO A 218 4.54 23.41 -13.62
CA PRO A 218 4.16 23.82 -14.97
C PRO A 218 5.39 24.21 -15.81
N GLY A 219 5.61 23.52 -16.94
CA GLY A 219 6.73 23.78 -17.86
C GLY A 219 8.04 23.04 -17.55
N GLU A 220 8.14 22.28 -16.47
CA GLU A 220 9.26 21.39 -16.19
C GLU A 220 8.95 19.96 -16.68
N HIS A 221 9.88 19.39 -17.45
CA HIS A 221 9.76 18.01 -17.90
C HIS A 221 10.41 17.09 -16.87
N VAL A 222 9.58 16.33 -16.14
CA VAL A 222 10.10 15.31 -15.23
C VAL A 222 10.28 14.00 -16.00
N ASP A 223 11.52 13.56 -16.13
CA ASP A 223 11.83 12.24 -16.71
C ASP A 223 11.43 11.14 -15.72
N SER A 224 10.17 10.71 -15.81
CA SER A 224 9.61 9.69 -14.96
C SER A 224 8.61 8.83 -15.74
N PRO A 225 8.65 7.48 -15.59
CA PRO A 225 7.64 6.59 -16.17
C PRO A 225 6.21 6.88 -15.69
N ARG A 226 6.04 7.67 -14.63
CA ARG A 226 4.74 8.08 -14.07
C ARG A 226 4.38 9.54 -14.39
N ALA A 227 5.22 10.27 -15.15
CA ALA A 227 4.99 11.69 -15.45
C ALA A 227 3.62 11.95 -16.08
N GLU A 228 3.16 11.12 -17.02
CA GLU A 228 1.84 11.23 -17.62
C GLU A 228 0.72 11.10 -16.58
N GLY A 229 0.85 10.17 -15.63
CA GLY A 229 -0.12 9.99 -14.56
C GLY A 229 -0.11 11.11 -13.51
N ALA A 230 1.03 11.74 -13.27
CA ALA A 230 1.19 12.87 -12.36
C ALA A 230 0.64 14.17 -13.00
N SER A 231 0.83 14.34 -14.31
CA SER A 231 0.36 15.53 -15.05
C SER A 231 -1.17 15.73 -14.99
N ALA A 232 -1.93 14.68 -14.74
CA ALA A 232 -3.40 14.77 -14.57
C ALA A 232 -3.81 15.63 -13.36
N TYR A 233 -2.91 15.87 -12.42
CA TYR A 233 -3.16 16.67 -11.21
C TYR A 233 -2.69 18.13 -11.35
N VAL A 234 -2.04 18.48 -12.44
CA VAL A 234 -1.59 19.87 -12.70
C VAL A 234 -2.79 20.77 -12.95
N GLY A 235 -2.86 21.92 -12.28
CA GLY A 235 -3.92 22.91 -12.38
C GLY A 235 -4.19 23.59 -11.04
N GLU A 236 -5.18 24.47 -10.99
CA GLU A 236 -5.46 25.32 -9.83
C GLU A 236 -5.57 24.57 -8.50
N ARG A 237 -6.24 23.39 -8.50
CA ARG A 237 -6.35 22.57 -7.30
C ARG A 237 -4.98 21.99 -6.91
N GLY A 238 -4.27 21.46 -7.87
CA GLY A 238 -2.92 20.93 -7.64
C GLY A 238 -1.96 21.99 -7.10
N ASP A 239 -2.01 23.19 -7.69
CA ASP A 239 -1.16 24.33 -7.26
C ASP A 239 -1.50 24.75 -5.82
N ARG A 240 -2.79 24.82 -5.45
CA ARG A 240 -3.20 25.10 -4.06
C ARG A 240 -2.69 24.05 -3.09
N VAL A 241 -2.82 22.77 -3.44
CA VAL A 241 -2.36 21.64 -2.58
C VAL A 241 -0.83 21.71 -2.41
N LEU A 242 -0.08 21.89 -3.50
CA LEU A 242 1.37 21.99 -3.43
C LEU A 242 1.84 23.23 -2.64
N ALA A 243 1.16 24.36 -2.76
CA ALA A 243 1.47 25.55 -1.98
C ALA A 243 1.26 25.32 -0.47
N ALA A 244 0.14 24.73 -0.08
CA ALA A 244 -0.14 24.38 1.33
C ALA A 244 0.88 23.37 1.87
N LEU A 245 1.21 22.33 1.11
CA LEU A 245 2.24 21.35 1.48
C LEU A 245 3.62 22.01 1.64
N ALA A 246 4.00 22.91 0.73
CA ALA A 246 5.28 23.61 0.79
C ALA A 246 5.40 24.51 2.03
N GLN A 247 4.33 25.19 2.41
CA GLN A 247 4.29 26.03 3.62
C GLN A 247 4.52 25.18 4.90
N VAL A 248 3.86 24.04 5.02
CA VAL A 248 4.03 23.14 6.16
C VAL A 248 5.43 22.50 6.13
N ALA A 249 5.90 22.08 4.96
CA ALA A 249 7.24 21.49 4.81
C ALA A 249 8.35 22.47 5.22
N GLU A 250 8.24 23.75 4.86
CA GLU A 250 9.18 24.81 5.28
C GLU A 250 9.16 25.00 6.80
N ALA A 251 7.97 25.07 7.41
CA ALA A 251 7.81 25.27 8.85
C ALA A 251 8.48 24.14 9.68
N HIS A 252 8.43 22.90 9.18
CA HIS A 252 9.01 21.75 9.86
C HIS A 252 10.42 21.35 9.36
N GLY A 253 10.94 21.97 8.31
CA GLY A 253 12.24 21.61 7.72
C GLY A 253 12.27 20.22 7.10
N VAL A 254 11.14 19.74 6.57
CA VAL A 254 10.97 18.43 5.93
C VAL A 254 10.58 18.55 4.46
N THR A 255 10.48 17.45 3.75
CA THR A 255 10.05 17.45 2.34
C THR A 255 8.53 17.56 2.21
N VAL A 256 8.07 18.09 1.08
CA VAL A 256 6.66 18.13 0.68
C VAL A 256 6.05 16.72 0.70
N ALA A 257 6.80 15.71 0.24
CA ALA A 257 6.39 14.32 0.23
C ALA A 257 6.16 13.77 1.65
N ALA A 258 7.02 14.11 2.61
CA ALA A 258 6.86 13.69 4.00
C ALA A 258 5.59 14.27 4.62
N VAL A 259 5.27 15.55 4.34
CA VAL A 259 4.02 16.19 4.79
C VAL A 259 2.79 15.49 4.21
N ALA A 260 2.80 15.23 2.89
CA ALA A 260 1.69 14.55 2.22
C ALA A 260 1.44 13.14 2.78
N LEU A 261 2.51 12.39 3.06
CA LEU A 261 2.42 11.07 3.67
C LEU A 261 1.95 11.14 5.12
N ARG A 262 2.42 12.12 5.90
CA ARG A 262 1.97 12.29 7.30
C ARG A 262 0.50 12.65 7.37
N TRP A 263 0.05 13.61 6.54
CA TRP A 263 -1.38 13.92 6.43
C TRP A 263 -2.23 12.67 6.17
N LEU A 264 -1.78 11.82 5.24
CA LEU A 264 -2.50 10.59 4.90
C LEU A 264 -2.47 9.57 6.05
N ALA A 265 -1.33 9.41 6.72
CA ALA A 265 -1.18 8.50 7.85
C ALA A 265 -2.03 8.92 9.07
N ASP A 266 -2.31 10.23 9.22
CA ASP A 266 -3.15 10.76 10.29
C ASP A 266 -4.66 10.63 10.00
N ARG A 267 -5.06 10.12 8.82
CA ARG A 267 -6.48 9.93 8.54
C ARG A 267 -7.04 8.76 9.35
N PRO A 268 -8.29 8.90 9.85
CA PRO A 268 -8.97 7.78 10.51
C PRO A 268 -8.92 6.51 9.67
N THR A 269 -8.70 5.37 10.30
CA THR A 269 -8.59 4.03 9.70
C THR A 269 -7.30 3.77 8.89
N VAL A 270 -6.54 4.80 8.50
CA VAL A 270 -5.25 4.58 7.80
C VAL A 270 -4.22 4.03 8.78
N VAL A 271 -3.66 2.88 8.43
CA VAL A 271 -2.63 2.18 9.21
C VAL A 271 -1.24 2.55 8.72
N SER A 272 -1.03 2.51 7.40
CA SER A 272 0.27 2.79 6.80
C SER A 272 0.09 3.13 5.32
N PRO A 273 0.40 4.35 4.88
CA PRO A 273 0.41 4.69 3.46
C PRO A 273 1.53 3.96 2.73
N ILE A 274 1.25 3.54 1.49
CA ILE A 274 2.22 2.84 0.64
C ILE A 274 2.91 3.85 -0.28
N ALA A 275 4.23 3.97 -0.14
CA ALA A 275 5.02 4.79 -1.05
C ALA A 275 6.32 4.08 -1.46
N SER A 276 6.88 4.50 -2.59
CA SER A 276 8.08 3.92 -3.20
C SER A 276 9.06 5.02 -3.60
N GLY A 277 10.34 4.75 -3.49
CA GLY A 277 11.42 5.52 -4.11
C GLY A 277 12.12 4.69 -5.20
N ARG A 278 12.70 5.34 -6.20
CA ARG A 278 13.53 4.69 -7.22
C ARG A 278 15.03 4.77 -6.88
N SER A 279 15.38 5.51 -5.84
CA SER A 279 16.73 5.62 -5.30
C SER A 279 16.67 5.81 -3.78
N VAL A 280 17.80 5.58 -3.12
CA VAL A 280 17.95 5.76 -1.66
C VAL A 280 17.68 7.20 -1.23
N GLU A 281 18.05 8.19 -2.06
CA GLU A 281 17.80 9.60 -1.81
C GLU A 281 16.30 9.89 -1.83
N GLN A 282 15.57 9.36 -2.82
CA GLN A 282 14.12 9.51 -2.87
C GLN A 282 13.43 8.86 -1.67
N LEU A 283 13.91 7.70 -1.23
CA LEU A 283 13.39 7.09 0.00
C LEU A 283 13.71 7.94 1.23
N ALA A 284 14.91 8.52 1.31
CA ALA A 284 15.29 9.40 2.41
C ALA A 284 14.37 10.64 2.49
N ASP A 285 13.86 11.15 1.37
CA ASP A 285 12.88 12.24 1.32
C ASP A 285 11.52 11.87 1.96
N LEU A 286 11.18 10.58 2.05
CA LEU A 286 9.90 10.10 2.60
C LEU A 286 9.96 9.80 4.09
N LEU A 287 11.11 9.33 4.59
CA LEU A 287 11.28 8.84 5.96
C LEU A 287 10.95 9.87 7.05
N PRO A 288 11.18 11.19 6.88
CA PRO A 288 10.83 12.19 7.90
C PRO A 288 9.34 12.21 8.28
N MET A 289 8.46 11.60 7.48
CA MET A 289 7.03 11.47 7.82
C MET A 289 6.80 10.72 9.13
N GLN A 290 7.74 9.84 9.54
CA GLN A 290 7.59 9.02 10.75
C GLN A 290 7.66 9.84 12.05
N ASP A 291 8.45 10.90 12.06
CA ASP A 291 8.66 11.77 13.23
C ASP A 291 7.88 13.08 13.14
N LEU A 292 7.25 13.37 11.99
CA LEU A 292 6.49 14.59 11.76
C LEU A 292 5.16 14.54 12.52
N VAL A 293 4.83 15.61 13.22
CA VAL A 293 3.54 15.82 13.88
C VAL A 293 2.92 17.09 13.30
N LEU A 294 1.78 16.93 12.61
CA LEU A 294 1.02 18.06 12.07
C LEU A 294 0.14 18.67 13.16
N THR A 295 0.08 19.99 13.21
CA THR A 295 -0.89 20.70 14.04
C THR A 295 -2.29 20.60 13.43
N GLU A 296 -3.31 20.90 14.24
CA GLU A 296 -4.70 20.94 13.76
C GLU A 296 -4.91 21.98 12.66
N ASP A 297 -4.30 23.17 12.79
CA ASP A 297 -4.39 24.25 11.80
C ASP A 297 -3.74 23.83 10.46
N GLU A 298 -2.58 23.16 10.49
CA GLU A 298 -1.92 22.62 9.29
C GLU A 298 -2.76 21.55 8.62
N THR A 299 -3.33 20.64 9.40
CA THR A 299 -4.23 19.62 8.89
C THR A 299 -5.45 20.23 8.21
N GLN A 300 -6.09 21.21 8.85
CA GLN A 300 -7.24 21.93 8.28
C GLN A 300 -6.87 22.71 7.01
N ALA A 301 -5.68 23.32 6.96
CA ALA A 301 -5.19 24.02 5.77
C ALA A 301 -5.00 23.06 4.58
N LEU A 302 -4.43 21.86 4.82
CA LEU A 302 -4.28 20.82 3.81
C LEU A 302 -5.63 20.26 3.35
N ASP A 303 -6.56 20.06 4.29
CA ASP A 303 -7.93 19.62 3.99
C ASP A 303 -8.67 20.64 3.11
N ALA A 304 -8.57 21.94 3.42
CA ALA A 304 -9.18 23.02 2.64
C ALA A 304 -8.55 23.16 1.24
N ALA A 305 -7.23 23.02 1.13
CA ALA A 305 -6.52 23.10 -0.15
C ALA A 305 -6.89 21.96 -1.10
N SER A 306 -7.21 20.79 -0.55
CA SER A 306 -7.50 19.55 -1.29
C SER A 306 -9.00 19.28 -1.54
N ALA A 307 -9.88 20.13 -1.02
CA ALA A 307 -11.32 20.05 -1.21
C ALA A 307 -11.78 20.31 -2.66
#